data_5c9101791c3bff06fd30eafa83b0af6c
#
_entry.id   5c9101791c3bff06fd30eafa83b0af6c
#
_cell.length_a   1.000
_cell.length_b   1.000
_cell.length_c   1.000
_cell.angle_alpha   90.00
_cell.angle_beta   90.00
_cell.angle_gamma   90.00
#
_symmetry.space_group_name_H-M   'P 1'
#
loop_
_entity.id
_entity.type
_entity.pdbx_description
1 polymer ?
#
loop_
_entity_poly.entity_id
_entity_poly.type
_entity_poly.pdbx_seq_one_letter_code
_entity_poly.pdbx_strand_id
1 'polypeptide(L)'
;VARSLGVSVSAFSIGFGKELWSRTDKKGTVWKISAIPLGGYCQFLGDADESSSTSDVNLSKYTEEEQKHLFATQTPYKKLAIAIAGPLFNYLFAFITFFGLFYFVGSYDIPPIVSEVIKESPAEKAGIIKGDKILEINNQKINDWSDISKEVSIAVNDVNLKIERNNQQLVLTVPLKDMEYAFDESEKPIKRRMIGIKGEAKQFKIIKDNFNFGASVKKAAEEVYNVTDMTLRGVGQMLTGERSGEDVGGIIRIAEMSG
;
A
#
# COMPACT_ATOMS: atom_id res chain seq x y z
N VAL A 1 2.81 -23.24 4.17
CA VAL A 1 2.56 -23.63 2.78
C VAL A 1 3.66 -24.57 2.27
N ALA A 2 4.96 -24.17 2.20
CA ALA A 2 6.02 -25.02 1.65
C ALA A 2 6.07 -26.40 2.31
N ARG A 3 6.12 -26.45 3.65
CA ARG A 3 6.13 -27.68 4.44
C ARG A 3 4.87 -28.56 4.29
N SER A 4 3.70 -27.94 4.07
CA SER A 4 2.47 -28.70 3.80
C SER A 4 2.41 -29.30 2.40
N LEU A 5 3.23 -28.77 1.47
CA LEU A 5 3.40 -29.29 0.12
C LEU A 5 4.58 -30.27 0.01
N GLY A 6 5.23 -30.60 1.14
CA GLY A 6 6.32 -31.56 1.20
C GLY A 6 7.70 -30.98 0.88
N VAL A 7 7.85 -29.65 0.87
CA VAL A 7 9.16 -29.00 0.66
C VAL A 7 9.82 -28.74 2.01
N SER A 8 11.10 -29.14 2.11
CA SER A 8 11.91 -28.90 3.29
C SER A 8 12.40 -27.46 3.36
N VAL A 9 12.19 -26.84 4.53
CA VAL A 9 12.62 -25.47 4.82
C VAL A 9 13.84 -25.55 5.75
N SER A 10 14.97 -25.01 5.32
CA SER A 10 16.21 -24.95 6.11
C SER A 10 16.19 -23.81 7.11
N ALA A 11 15.74 -22.62 6.69
CA ALA A 11 15.61 -21.48 7.58
C ALA A 11 14.37 -20.64 7.29
N PHE A 12 13.83 -20.02 8.34
CA PHE A 12 12.80 -19.00 8.26
C PHE A 12 13.22 -17.82 9.15
N SER A 13 13.42 -16.65 8.54
CA SER A 13 13.84 -15.45 9.26
C SER A 13 12.79 -14.36 9.20
N ILE A 14 12.54 -13.73 10.35
CA ILE A 14 11.85 -12.44 10.44
C ILE A 14 12.96 -11.39 10.55
N GLY A 15 13.06 -10.53 9.53
CA GLY A 15 14.14 -9.54 9.39
C GLY A 15 15.35 -10.08 8.61
N PHE A 16 16.29 -9.16 8.39
CA PHE A 16 17.55 -9.41 7.70
C PHE A 16 18.77 -9.06 8.57
N GLY A 17 19.96 -9.49 8.14
CA GLY A 17 21.24 -9.15 8.76
C GLY A 17 21.55 -9.98 10.02
N LYS A 18 22.15 -9.34 11.04
CA LYS A 18 22.64 -10.04 12.23
C LYS A 18 21.51 -10.75 12.97
N GLU A 19 21.70 -12.05 13.23
CA GLU A 19 20.80 -12.87 14.01
C GLU A 19 20.79 -12.41 15.49
N LEU A 20 19.59 -12.11 16.00
CA LEU A 20 19.37 -11.74 17.40
C LEU A 20 18.93 -12.95 18.23
N TRP A 21 18.17 -13.84 17.60
CA TRP A 21 17.66 -15.04 18.23
C TRP A 21 17.40 -16.12 17.19
N SER A 22 17.70 -17.38 17.53
CA SER A 22 17.33 -18.52 16.69
C SER A 22 16.94 -19.74 17.50
N ARG A 23 16.13 -20.58 16.88
CA ARG A 23 15.74 -21.87 17.42
C ARG A 23 15.47 -22.86 16.30
N THR A 24 16.07 -24.03 16.39
CA THR A 24 15.79 -25.14 15.46
C THR A 24 14.60 -25.94 15.94
N ASP A 25 13.64 -26.19 15.06
CA ASP A 25 12.48 -27.03 15.34
C ASP A 25 12.79 -28.53 15.15
N LYS A 26 11.84 -29.39 15.54
CA LYS A 26 11.96 -30.85 15.43
C LYS A 26 12.09 -31.35 13.96
N LYS A 27 11.82 -30.52 12.98
CA LYS A 27 11.92 -30.86 11.54
C LYS A 27 13.17 -30.26 10.90
N GLY A 28 14.10 -29.73 11.69
CA GLY A 28 15.36 -29.18 11.22
C GLY A 28 15.28 -27.73 10.68
N THR A 29 14.12 -27.08 10.72
CA THR A 29 14.01 -25.69 10.30
C THR A 29 14.57 -24.76 11.38
N VAL A 30 15.48 -23.86 11.01
CA VAL A 30 16.00 -22.82 11.89
C VAL A 30 15.10 -21.59 11.81
N TRP A 31 14.42 -21.27 12.91
CA TRP A 31 13.63 -20.05 13.05
C TRP A 31 14.54 -18.94 13.57
N LYS A 32 14.56 -17.78 12.88
CA LYS A 32 15.44 -16.66 13.19
C LYS A 32 14.67 -15.37 13.38
N ILE A 33 15.18 -14.51 14.26
CA ILE A 33 14.81 -13.11 14.37
C ILE A 33 16.08 -12.30 14.16
N SER A 34 16.07 -11.44 13.16
CA SER A 34 17.22 -10.64 12.74
C SER A 34 17.05 -9.15 13.06
N ALA A 35 18.15 -8.41 13.07
CA ALA A 35 18.21 -7.04 13.59
C ALA A 35 17.45 -6.02 12.76
N ILE A 36 17.30 -6.23 11.43
CA ILE A 36 16.65 -5.29 10.52
C ILE A 36 15.23 -5.79 10.23
N PRO A 37 14.17 -5.19 10.82
CA PRO A 37 12.79 -5.69 10.71
C PRO A 37 12.09 -5.31 9.39
N LEU A 38 12.84 -5.20 8.30
CA LEU A 38 12.33 -4.84 6.97
C LEU A 38 12.08 -6.09 6.13
N GLY A 39 11.12 -6.93 6.56
CA GLY A 39 10.76 -8.15 5.83
C GLY A 39 11.27 -9.43 6.49
N GLY A 40 11.62 -10.41 5.67
CA GLY A 40 12.13 -11.71 6.11
C GLY A 40 12.29 -12.64 4.91
N TYR A 41 12.79 -13.85 5.14
CA TYR A 41 12.99 -14.82 4.09
C TYR A 41 12.68 -16.26 4.53
N CYS A 42 12.41 -17.09 3.57
CA CYS A 42 12.24 -18.53 3.74
C CYS A 42 13.24 -19.24 2.83
N GLN A 43 14.23 -19.87 3.41
CA GLN A 43 15.26 -20.62 2.70
C GLN A 43 14.85 -22.09 2.61
N PHE A 44 14.86 -22.64 1.39
CA PHE A 44 14.56 -24.05 1.19
C PHE A 44 15.82 -24.90 1.29
N LEU A 45 15.63 -26.19 1.51
CA LEU A 45 16.73 -27.12 1.45
C LEU A 45 17.33 -27.13 0.05
N GLY A 46 18.63 -26.90 -0.05
CA GLY A 46 19.36 -26.83 -1.33
C GLY A 46 19.59 -25.43 -1.87
N ASP A 47 18.98 -24.39 -1.29
CA ASP A 47 19.28 -23.02 -1.68
C ASP A 47 20.68 -22.62 -1.21
N ALA A 48 21.48 -22.05 -2.08
CA ALA A 48 22.87 -21.68 -1.78
C ALA A 48 22.97 -20.43 -0.90
N ASP A 49 22.01 -19.53 -1.01
CA ASP A 49 21.95 -18.26 -0.28
C ASP A 49 20.52 -17.89 0.16
N GLU A 50 20.41 -16.79 0.90
CA GLU A 50 19.14 -16.27 1.45
C GLU A 50 18.16 -15.77 0.38
N SER A 51 18.62 -15.54 -0.85
CA SER A 51 17.81 -15.00 -1.94
C SER A 51 17.14 -16.05 -2.80
N SER A 52 17.47 -17.34 -2.62
CA SER A 52 16.96 -18.48 -3.43
C SER A 52 17.19 -18.30 -4.93
N SER A 53 18.23 -17.53 -5.30
CA SER A 53 18.43 -17.05 -6.67
C SER A 53 19.21 -18.01 -7.57
N THR A 54 19.83 -19.06 -6.99
CA THR A 54 20.64 -20.02 -7.76
C THR A 54 19.82 -21.23 -8.19
N SER A 55 19.67 -21.39 -9.49
CA SER A 55 18.97 -22.51 -10.13
C SER A 55 19.74 -23.82 -10.12
N ASP A 56 21.03 -23.81 -9.80
CA ASP A 56 21.91 -24.97 -9.91
C ASP A 56 22.09 -25.68 -8.58
N VAL A 57 21.04 -26.37 -8.15
CA VAL A 57 21.15 -27.31 -7.02
C VAL A 57 21.91 -28.55 -7.45
N ASN A 58 23.07 -28.79 -6.88
CA ASN A 58 23.83 -30.03 -7.12
C ASN A 58 23.13 -31.20 -6.43
N LEU A 59 22.29 -31.89 -7.20
CA LEU A 59 21.46 -33.01 -6.72
C LEU A 59 22.27 -34.16 -6.15
N SER A 60 23.56 -34.34 -6.58
CA SER A 60 24.41 -35.42 -6.07
C SER A 60 24.83 -35.29 -4.62
N LYS A 61 24.61 -34.15 -4.01
CA LYS A 61 24.88 -33.91 -2.57
C LYS A 61 23.77 -34.40 -1.65
N TYR A 62 22.62 -34.77 -2.19
CA TYR A 62 21.42 -35.13 -1.45
C TYR A 62 21.04 -36.58 -1.69
N THR A 63 20.56 -37.27 -0.66
CA THR A 63 20.02 -38.62 -0.79
C THR A 63 18.75 -38.60 -1.64
N GLU A 64 18.37 -39.76 -2.22
CA GLU A 64 17.14 -39.87 -3.02
C GLU A 64 15.88 -39.45 -2.28
N GLU A 65 15.84 -39.63 -0.95
CA GLU A 65 14.73 -39.16 -0.11
C GLU A 65 14.74 -37.64 0.06
N GLU A 66 15.90 -37.05 0.30
CA GLU A 66 16.03 -35.60 0.42
C GLU A 66 15.71 -34.89 -0.89
N GLN A 67 16.10 -35.46 -2.03
CA GLN A 67 15.79 -34.93 -3.35
C GLN A 67 14.27 -34.76 -3.58
N LYS A 68 13.44 -35.63 -3.03
CA LYS A 68 11.96 -35.52 -3.10
C LYS A 68 11.42 -34.27 -2.37
N HIS A 69 12.18 -33.74 -1.44
CA HIS A 69 11.80 -32.60 -0.60
C HIS A 69 12.49 -31.28 -0.97
N LEU A 70 13.37 -31.29 -1.99
CA LEU A 70 13.99 -30.08 -2.53
C LEU A 70 12.96 -29.25 -3.30
N PHE A 71 13.02 -27.91 -3.18
CA PHE A 71 12.18 -27.03 -3.99
C PHE A 71 12.43 -27.21 -5.48
N ALA A 72 13.71 -27.37 -5.87
CA ALA A 72 14.11 -27.52 -7.28
C ALA A 72 13.44 -28.70 -8.00
N THR A 73 13.21 -29.81 -7.30
CA THR A 73 12.64 -31.05 -7.87
C THR A 73 11.12 -31.09 -7.84
N GLN A 74 10.47 -30.12 -7.21
CA GLN A 74 9.01 -30.10 -7.11
C GLN A 74 8.33 -29.82 -8.44
N THR A 75 7.09 -30.28 -8.55
CA THR A 75 6.24 -30.00 -9.70
C THR A 75 5.99 -28.50 -9.85
N PRO A 76 5.81 -27.98 -11.09
CA PRO A 76 5.55 -26.56 -11.33
C PRO A 76 4.37 -25.99 -10.51
N TYR A 77 3.33 -26.78 -10.32
CA TYR A 77 2.18 -26.39 -9.50
C TYR A 77 2.55 -26.10 -8.04
N LYS A 78 3.36 -26.95 -7.42
CA LYS A 78 3.83 -26.73 -6.04
C LYS A 78 4.74 -25.50 -5.95
N LYS A 79 5.62 -25.33 -6.92
CA LYS A 79 6.49 -24.14 -7.01
C LYS A 79 5.66 -22.86 -7.11
N LEU A 80 4.65 -22.85 -7.98
CA LEU A 80 3.73 -21.73 -8.15
C LEU A 80 2.95 -21.43 -6.84
N ALA A 81 2.42 -22.48 -6.21
CA ALA A 81 1.67 -22.33 -4.94
C ALA A 81 2.55 -21.74 -3.81
N ILE A 82 3.83 -22.13 -3.75
CA ILE A 82 4.78 -21.57 -2.78
C ILE A 82 5.12 -20.12 -3.12
N ALA A 83 5.34 -19.80 -4.40
CA ALA A 83 5.64 -18.44 -4.84
C ALA A 83 4.47 -17.47 -4.54
N ILE A 84 3.24 -17.90 -4.78
CA ILE A 84 2.04 -17.09 -4.51
C ILE A 84 1.79 -16.94 -3.00
N ALA A 85 2.22 -17.90 -2.18
CA ALA A 85 1.99 -17.87 -0.74
C ALA A 85 2.60 -16.64 -0.06
N GLY A 86 3.76 -16.14 -0.52
CA GLY A 86 4.39 -14.93 0.01
C GLY A 86 3.49 -13.69 -0.13
N PRO A 87 3.18 -13.27 -1.35
CA PRO A 87 2.26 -12.16 -1.60
C PRO A 87 0.90 -12.33 -0.91
N LEU A 88 0.32 -13.53 -0.96
CA LEU A 88 -0.96 -13.80 -0.31
C LEU A 88 -0.91 -13.57 1.20
N PHE A 89 0.18 -13.94 1.84
CA PHE A 89 0.37 -13.74 3.28
C PHE A 89 0.52 -12.25 3.63
N ASN A 90 1.16 -11.45 2.75
CA ASN A 90 1.24 -10.00 2.90
C ASN A 90 -0.15 -9.36 2.82
N TYR A 91 -0.99 -9.79 1.89
CA TYR A 91 -2.38 -9.34 1.80
C TYR A 91 -3.19 -9.70 3.05
N LEU A 92 -3.04 -10.94 3.54
CA LEU A 92 -3.70 -11.38 4.76
C LEU A 92 -3.23 -10.56 5.97
N PHE A 93 -1.93 -10.30 6.07
CA PHE A 93 -1.37 -9.48 7.15
C PHE A 93 -1.87 -8.04 7.09
N ALA A 94 -1.87 -7.42 5.91
CA ALA A 94 -2.43 -6.08 5.70
C ALA A 94 -3.91 -6.03 6.10
N PHE A 95 -4.70 -7.02 5.68
CA PHE A 95 -6.11 -7.12 6.03
C PHE A 95 -6.32 -7.22 7.56
N ILE A 96 -5.56 -8.08 8.25
CA ILE A 96 -5.66 -8.23 9.70
C ILE A 96 -5.25 -6.93 10.41
N THR A 97 -4.23 -6.23 9.91
CA THR A 97 -3.77 -4.96 10.47
C THR A 97 -4.83 -3.87 10.31
N PHE A 98 -5.39 -3.68 9.12
CA PHE A 98 -6.48 -2.74 8.89
C PHE A 98 -7.74 -3.10 9.67
N PHE A 99 -8.08 -4.39 9.73
CA PHE A 99 -9.20 -4.86 10.55
C PHE A 99 -9.00 -4.48 12.03
N GLY A 100 -7.83 -4.76 12.59
CA GLY A 100 -7.50 -4.38 13.96
C GLY A 100 -7.59 -2.87 14.18
N LEU A 101 -7.04 -2.09 13.25
CA LEU A 101 -7.11 -0.63 13.30
C LEU A 101 -8.56 -0.14 13.33
N PHE A 102 -9.39 -0.57 12.38
CA PHE A 102 -10.79 -0.13 12.30
C PHE A 102 -11.65 -0.67 13.44
N TYR A 103 -11.36 -1.86 13.93
CA TYR A 103 -12.11 -2.46 15.03
C TYR A 103 -11.80 -1.82 16.38
N PHE A 104 -10.52 -1.55 16.71
CA PHE A 104 -10.11 -1.01 18.01
C PHE A 104 -10.02 0.52 18.05
N VAL A 105 -9.55 1.15 16.98
CA VAL A 105 -9.36 2.60 16.91
C VAL A 105 -10.57 3.31 16.29
N GLY A 106 -11.19 2.67 15.30
CA GLY A 106 -12.28 3.25 14.51
C GLY A 106 -11.78 3.90 13.22
N SER A 107 -12.67 4.53 12.50
CA SER A 107 -12.36 5.26 11.27
C SER A 107 -12.80 6.71 11.39
N TYR A 108 -12.08 7.57 10.67
CA TYR A 108 -12.46 8.97 10.51
C TYR A 108 -13.11 9.09 9.14
N ASP A 109 -14.40 9.43 9.08
CA ASP A 109 -15.05 9.79 7.83
C ASP A 109 -15.15 11.32 7.78
N ILE A 110 -14.43 11.90 6.86
CA ILE A 110 -14.51 13.35 6.58
C ILE A 110 -15.33 13.49 5.31
N PRO A 111 -16.52 14.10 5.36
CA PRO A 111 -17.32 14.30 4.17
C PRO A 111 -16.52 15.02 3.08
N PRO A 112 -16.62 14.60 1.80
CA PRO A 112 -15.90 15.20 0.68
C PRO A 112 -16.51 16.55 0.27
N ILE A 113 -16.63 17.48 1.24
CA ILE A 113 -17.21 18.81 1.08
C ILE A 113 -16.10 19.86 1.17
N VAL A 114 -16.05 20.74 0.19
CA VAL A 114 -15.08 21.84 0.14
C VAL A 114 -15.43 22.88 1.20
N SER A 115 -14.54 23.07 2.17
CA SER A 115 -14.68 24.10 3.21
C SER A 115 -14.07 25.43 2.83
N GLU A 116 -12.97 25.37 2.08
CA GLU A 116 -12.24 26.55 1.61
C GLU A 116 -11.59 26.26 0.27
N VAL A 117 -11.54 27.26 -0.59
CA VAL A 117 -10.78 27.24 -1.86
C VAL A 117 -9.61 28.20 -1.73
N ILE A 118 -8.41 27.73 -2.04
CA ILE A 118 -7.19 28.53 -1.97
C ILE A 118 -7.23 29.57 -3.10
N LYS A 119 -6.97 30.83 -2.77
CA LYS A 119 -6.92 31.92 -3.77
C LYS A 119 -5.87 31.64 -4.84
N GLU A 120 -6.18 32.01 -6.06
CA GLU A 120 -5.34 31.83 -7.26
C GLU A 120 -5.02 30.36 -7.60
N SER A 121 -5.70 29.42 -6.92
CA SER A 121 -5.54 27.99 -7.16
C SER A 121 -6.22 27.53 -8.45
N PRO A 122 -5.85 26.36 -8.97
CA PRO A 122 -6.56 25.72 -10.07
C PRO A 122 -8.05 25.50 -9.80
N ALA A 123 -8.41 25.16 -8.57
CA ALA A 123 -9.80 24.95 -8.16
C ALA A 123 -10.64 26.24 -8.24
N GLU A 124 -10.07 27.37 -7.78
CA GLU A 124 -10.76 28.66 -7.90
C GLU A 124 -10.99 29.04 -9.35
N LYS A 125 -9.96 28.87 -10.21
CA LYS A 125 -10.06 29.17 -11.65
C LYS A 125 -11.04 28.27 -12.37
N ALA A 126 -11.22 27.03 -11.92
CA ALA A 126 -12.21 26.10 -12.44
C ALA A 126 -13.63 26.37 -11.90
N GLY A 127 -13.78 27.33 -10.97
CA GLY A 127 -15.08 27.70 -10.45
C GLY A 127 -15.59 26.82 -9.31
N ILE A 128 -14.70 26.10 -8.60
CA ILE A 128 -15.06 25.40 -7.36
C ILE A 128 -15.30 26.44 -6.26
N ILE A 129 -16.33 26.23 -5.47
CA ILE A 129 -16.68 27.11 -4.34
C ILE A 129 -16.86 26.33 -3.05
N LYS A 130 -16.84 27.05 -1.94
CA LYS A 130 -17.17 26.48 -0.63
C LYS A 130 -18.56 25.85 -0.64
N GLY A 131 -18.69 24.66 -0.06
CA GLY A 131 -19.93 23.90 0.01
C GLY A 131 -20.13 22.89 -1.11
N ASP A 132 -19.29 22.90 -2.16
CA ASP A 132 -19.32 21.87 -3.16
C ASP A 132 -18.98 20.49 -2.58
N LYS A 133 -19.83 19.51 -2.86
CA LYS A 133 -19.56 18.11 -2.50
C LYS A 133 -18.97 17.38 -3.70
N ILE A 134 -17.79 16.80 -3.52
CA ILE A 134 -17.13 16.06 -4.58
C ILE A 134 -17.69 14.63 -4.61
N LEU A 135 -18.22 14.22 -5.76
CA LEU A 135 -18.83 12.91 -5.97
C LEU A 135 -17.88 11.94 -6.65
N GLU A 136 -17.15 12.42 -7.67
CA GLU A 136 -16.24 11.61 -8.48
C GLU A 136 -15.02 12.44 -8.90
N ILE A 137 -13.87 11.79 -9.04
CA ILE A 137 -12.66 12.32 -9.66
C ILE A 137 -12.21 11.33 -10.74
N ASN A 138 -12.12 11.76 -12.01
CA ASN A 138 -11.75 10.91 -13.15
C ASN A 138 -12.55 9.59 -13.18
N ASN A 139 -13.87 9.67 -12.97
CA ASN A 139 -14.81 8.54 -12.89
C ASN A 139 -14.63 7.61 -11.67
N GLN A 140 -13.72 7.94 -10.74
CA GLN A 140 -13.57 7.24 -9.48
C GLN A 140 -14.46 7.88 -8.44
N LYS A 141 -15.29 7.06 -7.80
CA LYS A 141 -16.22 7.51 -6.75
C LYS A 141 -15.47 7.97 -5.52
N ILE A 142 -15.85 9.13 -4.98
CA ILE A 142 -15.30 9.71 -3.77
C ILE A 142 -16.31 9.52 -2.63
N ASN A 143 -15.90 8.82 -1.58
CA ASN A 143 -16.72 8.59 -0.40
C ASN A 143 -16.25 9.43 0.79
N ASP A 144 -14.96 9.72 0.86
CA ASP A 144 -14.28 10.39 1.96
C ASP A 144 -13.31 11.46 1.44
N TRP A 145 -12.96 12.44 2.26
CA TRP A 145 -11.99 13.48 1.89
C TRP A 145 -10.61 12.91 1.53
N SER A 146 -10.21 11.82 2.18
CA SER A 146 -8.93 11.17 1.91
C SER A 146 -8.85 10.62 0.48
N ASP A 147 -9.97 10.19 -0.09
CA ASP A 147 -10.04 9.70 -1.47
C ASP A 147 -9.68 10.81 -2.48
N ILE A 148 -10.06 12.06 -2.19
CA ILE A 148 -9.67 13.21 -3.02
C ILE A 148 -8.15 13.33 -3.08
N SER A 149 -7.48 13.27 -1.94
CA SER A 149 -6.02 13.35 -1.86
C SER A 149 -5.36 12.19 -2.59
N LYS A 150 -5.90 10.97 -2.47
CA LYS A 150 -5.42 9.78 -3.16
C LYS A 150 -5.53 9.96 -4.68
N GLU A 151 -6.72 10.28 -5.20
CA GLU A 151 -6.96 10.43 -6.64
C GLU A 151 -6.16 11.58 -7.27
N VAL A 152 -6.07 12.72 -6.59
CA VAL A 152 -5.25 13.85 -7.07
C VAL A 152 -3.76 13.50 -7.09
N SER A 153 -3.27 12.71 -6.10
CA SER A 153 -1.85 12.34 -6.03
C SER A 153 -1.40 11.42 -7.17
N ILE A 154 -2.29 10.59 -7.70
CA ILE A 154 -1.98 9.68 -8.82
C ILE A 154 -2.33 10.27 -10.18
N ALA A 155 -3.08 11.38 -10.23
CA ALA A 155 -3.43 12.01 -11.49
C ALA A 155 -2.20 12.63 -12.16
N VAL A 156 -2.04 12.39 -13.46
CA VAL A 156 -0.92 12.89 -14.28
C VAL A 156 -1.31 14.20 -14.97
N ASN A 157 -2.53 14.25 -15.47
CA ASN A 157 -3.12 15.36 -16.23
C ASN A 157 -4.18 16.07 -15.40
N ASP A 158 -4.90 17.00 -16.05
CA ASP A 158 -6.06 17.66 -15.48
C ASP A 158 -7.06 16.65 -14.92
N VAL A 159 -7.73 17.00 -13.83
CA VAL A 159 -8.71 16.14 -13.18
C VAL A 159 -10.13 16.59 -13.53
N ASN A 160 -10.97 15.65 -13.93
CA ASN A 160 -12.39 15.88 -14.10
C ASN A 160 -13.11 15.59 -12.78
N LEU A 161 -13.65 16.65 -12.18
CA LEU A 161 -14.41 16.61 -10.94
C LEU A 161 -15.89 16.61 -11.23
N LYS A 162 -16.61 15.61 -10.76
CA LYS A 162 -18.06 15.64 -10.69
C LYS A 162 -18.46 16.08 -9.29
N ILE A 163 -19.12 17.21 -9.20
CA ILE A 163 -19.52 17.83 -7.94
C ILE A 163 -21.03 17.95 -7.83
N GLU A 164 -21.52 18.02 -6.61
CA GLU A 164 -22.90 18.38 -6.29
C GLU A 164 -22.92 19.77 -5.66
N ARG A 165 -23.66 20.68 -6.27
CA ARG A 165 -23.89 22.07 -5.83
C ARG A 165 -25.38 22.36 -5.89
N ASN A 166 -25.98 22.73 -4.77
CA ASN A 166 -27.43 23.01 -4.71
C ASN A 166 -28.31 21.89 -5.31
N ASN A 167 -28.00 20.63 -5.02
CA ASN A 167 -28.66 19.43 -5.55
C ASN A 167 -28.54 19.25 -7.07
N GLN A 168 -27.65 19.98 -7.73
CA GLN A 168 -27.35 19.82 -9.14
C GLN A 168 -25.95 19.23 -9.32
N GLN A 169 -25.80 18.31 -10.24
CA GLN A 169 -24.49 17.73 -10.57
C GLN A 169 -23.83 18.55 -11.67
N LEU A 170 -22.58 18.92 -11.45
CA LEU A 170 -21.75 19.67 -12.38
C LEU A 170 -20.45 18.90 -12.63
N VAL A 171 -19.91 19.01 -13.84
CA VAL A 171 -18.58 18.46 -14.16
C VAL A 171 -17.65 19.64 -14.44
N LEU A 172 -16.54 19.69 -13.70
CA LEU A 172 -15.52 20.72 -13.81
C LEU A 172 -14.18 20.07 -14.12
N THR A 173 -13.45 20.62 -15.09
CA THR A 173 -12.07 20.21 -15.35
C THR A 173 -11.12 21.13 -14.60
N VAL A 174 -10.30 20.58 -13.74
CA VAL A 174 -9.36 21.33 -12.88
C VAL A 174 -7.93 20.95 -13.28
N PRO A 175 -7.13 21.91 -13.77
CA PRO A 175 -5.73 21.65 -14.07
C PRO A 175 -4.95 21.34 -12.81
N LEU A 176 -4.05 20.35 -12.88
CA LEU A 176 -3.12 20.06 -11.81
C LEU A 176 -1.94 21.02 -11.87
N LYS A 177 -1.55 21.56 -10.72
CA LYS A 177 -0.40 22.43 -10.60
C LYS A 177 0.43 22.05 -9.38
N ASP A 178 1.75 22.14 -9.55
CA ASP A 178 2.65 22.06 -8.40
C ASP A 178 2.51 23.37 -7.61
N MET A 179 2.04 23.24 -6.38
CA MET A 179 1.88 24.36 -5.46
C MET A 179 2.81 24.16 -4.27
N GLU A 180 3.38 25.26 -3.79
CA GLU A 180 4.12 25.27 -2.55
C GLU A 180 3.12 25.26 -1.38
N TYR A 181 3.22 24.26 -0.52
CA TYR A 181 2.36 24.08 0.65
C TYR A 181 3.21 23.83 1.89
N ALA A 182 2.93 24.56 2.95
CA ALA A 182 3.45 24.32 4.28
C ALA A 182 2.29 23.94 5.20
N PHE A 183 2.48 22.93 6.05
CA PHE A 183 1.48 22.52 7.04
C PHE A 183 1.40 23.52 8.20
N ASP A 184 2.51 24.18 8.51
CA ASP A 184 2.65 25.21 9.51
C ASP A 184 3.60 26.30 9.02
N GLU A 185 3.48 27.52 9.54
CA GLU A 185 4.33 28.68 9.19
C GLU A 185 5.82 28.45 9.52
N SER A 186 6.13 27.48 10.39
CA SER A 186 7.49 27.10 10.78
C SER A 186 8.14 26.06 9.86
N GLU A 187 7.38 25.41 8.97
CA GLU A 187 7.89 24.37 8.09
C GLU A 187 8.31 24.93 6.72
N LYS A 188 9.35 24.31 6.14
CA LYS A 188 9.75 24.64 4.76
C LYS A 188 8.65 24.20 3.81
N PRO A 189 8.19 25.09 2.89
CA PRO A 189 7.16 24.72 1.93
C PRO A 189 7.65 23.61 1.03
N ILE A 190 6.83 22.56 0.91
CA ILE A 190 7.07 21.46 -0.01
C ILE A 190 6.26 21.66 -1.29
N LYS A 191 6.89 21.41 -2.44
CA LYS A 191 6.16 21.40 -3.72
C LYS A 191 5.33 20.13 -3.81
N ARG A 192 4.03 20.30 -3.92
CA ARG A 192 3.10 19.20 -4.04
C ARG A 192 2.06 19.49 -5.12
N ARG A 193 1.74 18.46 -5.90
CA ARG A 193 0.68 18.55 -6.90
C ARG A 193 -0.68 18.60 -6.21
N MET A 194 -1.40 19.69 -6.39
CA MET A 194 -2.66 19.96 -5.71
C MET A 194 -3.63 20.72 -6.61
N ILE A 195 -4.92 20.63 -6.30
CA ILE A 195 -5.98 21.42 -6.95
C ILE A 195 -6.33 22.69 -6.16
N GLY A 196 -5.94 22.76 -4.89
CA GLY A 196 -6.10 23.95 -4.05
C GLY A 196 -7.45 24.05 -3.34
N ILE A 197 -7.94 22.94 -2.79
CA ILE A 197 -9.12 22.90 -1.92
C ILE A 197 -8.75 22.40 -0.53
N LYS A 198 -9.52 22.83 0.48
CA LYS A 198 -9.39 22.33 1.86
C LYS A 198 -10.71 21.71 2.31
N GLY A 199 -10.61 20.62 3.06
CA GLY A 199 -11.72 20.00 3.79
C GLY A 199 -11.95 20.66 5.14
N GLU A 200 -13.09 20.40 5.75
CA GLU A 200 -13.43 20.95 7.05
C GLU A 200 -12.74 20.15 8.17
N ALA A 201 -11.57 20.62 8.61
CA ALA A 201 -10.79 19.99 9.67
C ALA A 201 -11.54 19.89 11.03
N LYS A 202 -12.58 20.68 11.23
CA LYS A 202 -13.36 20.72 12.48
C LYS A 202 -14.46 19.65 12.58
N GLN A 203 -14.82 19.00 11.49
CA GLN A 203 -15.80 17.92 11.48
C GLN A 203 -15.15 16.54 11.44
N PHE A 204 -14.04 16.36 12.19
CA PHE A 204 -13.59 15.01 12.51
C PHE A 204 -14.67 14.31 13.35
N LYS A 205 -15.73 13.86 12.70
CA LYS A 205 -16.61 12.90 13.32
C LYS A 205 -15.85 11.59 13.34
N ILE A 206 -15.19 11.32 14.49
CA ILE A 206 -14.77 9.95 14.77
C ILE A 206 -16.08 9.16 14.74
N ILE A 207 -16.37 8.56 13.62
CA ILE A 207 -17.35 7.50 13.59
C ILE A 207 -16.63 6.32 14.26
N LYS A 208 -16.65 6.35 15.60
CA LYS A 208 -16.51 5.14 16.35
C LYS A 208 -17.77 4.34 16.01
N ASP A 209 -17.78 3.66 14.89
CA ASP A 209 -18.58 2.47 14.71
C ASP A 209 -18.00 1.47 15.70
N ASN A 210 -18.35 1.71 16.98
CA ASN A 210 -17.78 1.02 18.11
C ASN A 210 -17.95 -0.47 17.88
N PHE A 211 -16.82 -1.16 17.64
CA PHE A 211 -16.74 -2.63 17.65
C PHE A 211 -17.71 -3.35 16.69
N ASN A 212 -18.13 -2.70 15.60
CA ASN A 212 -18.91 -3.38 14.58
C ASN A 212 -17.99 -4.26 13.73
N PHE A 213 -17.93 -5.55 14.07
CA PHE A 213 -17.10 -6.53 13.38
C PHE A 213 -17.33 -6.52 11.86
N GLY A 214 -18.59 -6.53 11.41
CA GLY A 214 -18.92 -6.55 9.98
C GLY A 214 -18.47 -5.29 9.25
N ALA A 215 -18.67 -4.11 9.84
CA ALA A 215 -18.22 -2.85 9.27
C ALA A 215 -16.69 -2.79 9.19
N SER A 216 -15.98 -3.25 10.23
CA SER A 216 -14.51 -3.28 10.25
C SER A 216 -13.93 -4.25 9.21
N VAL A 217 -14.55 -5.42 9.01
CA VAL A 217 -14.18 -6.37 7.95
C VAL A 217 -14.34 -5.74 6.57
N LYS A 218 -15.49 -5.08 6.32
CA LYS A 218 -15.77 -4.42 5.05
C LYS A 218 -14.76 -3.29 4.77
N LYS A 219 -14.53 -2.40 5.73
CA LYS A 219 -13.55 -1.29 5.60
C LYS A 219 -12.14 -1.81 5.39
N ALA A 220 -11.72 -2.85 6.11
CA ALA A 220 -10.40 -3.45 5.91
C ALA A 220 -10.22 -4.02 4.50
N ALA A 221 -11.24 -4.70 3.96
CA ALA A 221 -11.21 -5.22 2.61
C ALA A 221 -11.17 -4.09 1.56
N GLU A 222 -11.97 -3.04 1.76
CA GLU A 222 -11.97 -1.84 0.90
C GLU A 222 -10.61 -1.15 0.91
N GLU A 223 -9.96 -0.99 2.07
CA GLU A 223 -8.66 -0.32 2.14
C GLU A 223 -7.54 -1.15 1.50
N VAL A 224 -7.52 -2.47 1.71
CA VAL A 224 -6.59 -3.36 1.00
C VAL A 224 -6.78 -3.27 -0.51
N TYR A 225 -8.02 -3.24 -0.98
CA TYR A 225 -8.33 -3.07 -2.40
C TYR A 225 -7.85 -1.70 -2.91
N ASN A 226 -8.17 -0.61 -2.22
CA ASN A 226 -7.81 0.75 -2.60
C ASN A 226 -6.30 0.94 -2.70
N VAL A 227 -5.54 0.46 -1.72
CA VAL A 227 -4.06 0.52 -1.73
C VAL A 227 -3.50 -0.29 -2.90
N THR A 228 -4.08 -1.46 -3.17
CA THR A 228 -3.65 -2.30 -4.30
C THR A 228 -3.93 -1.63 -5.64
N ASP A 229 -5.14 -1.12 -5.84
CA ASP A 229 -5.56 -0.43 -7.07
C ASP A 229 -4.70 0.81 -7.32
N MET A 230 -4.48 1.64 -6.29
CA MET A 230 -3.61 2.81 -6.37
C MET A 230 -2.17 2.43 -6.75
N THR A 231 -1.63 1.36 -6.17
CA THR A 231 -0.29 0.86 -6.47
C THR A 231 -0.20 0.38 -7.92
N LEU A 232 -1.17 -0.42 -8.37
CA LEU A 232 -1.19 -0.93 -9.75
C LEU A 232 -1.34 0.18 -10.78
N ARG A 233 -2.20 1.17 -10.50
CA ARG A 233 -2.34 2.36 -11.37
C ARG A 233 -1.02 3.16 -11.42
N GLY A 234 -0.38 3.39 -10.27
CA GLY A 234 0.91 4.08 -10.21
C GLY A 234 2.00 3.35 -11.01
N VAL A 235 2.12 2.03 -10.85
CA VAL A 235 3.05 1.22 -11.62
C VAL A 235 2.71 1.25 -13.11
N GLY A 236 1.43 1.15 -13.47
CA GLY A 236 0.97 1.27 -14.85
C GLY A 236 1.41 2.58 -15.50
N GLN A 237 1.22 3.72 -14.82
CA GLN A 237 1.65 5.03 -15.30
C GLN A 237 3.17 5.14 -15.49
N MET A 238 3.96 4.46 -14.64
CA MET A 238 5.41 4.40 -14.83
C MET A 238 5.80 3.59 -16.07
N LEU A 239 5.13 2.47 -16.32
CA LEU A 239 5.37 1.63 -17.49
C LEU A 239 4.95 2.31 -18.80
N THR A 240 3.91 3.14 -18.77
CA THR A 240 3.46 3.93 -19.95
C THR A 240 4.28 5.22 -20.14
N GLY A 241 5.17 5.56 -19.21
CA GLY A 241 5.98 6.78 -19.28
C GLY A 241 5.21 8.07 -18.94
N GLU A 242 3.97 7.96 -18.46
CA GLU A 242 3.16 9.09 -18.04
C GLU A 242 3.65 9.70 -16.72
N ARG A 243 4.40 8.93 -15.94
CA ARG A 243 4.96 9.32 -14.66
C ARG A 243 6.42 8.95 -14.54
N SER A 244 7.25 9.88 -14.07
CA SER A 244 8.65 9.59 -13.76
C SER A 244 8.78 8.71 -12.52
N GLY A 245 9.74 7.78 -12.52
CA GLY A 245 10.08 6.98 -11.34
C GLY A 245 10.56 7.81 -10.15
N GLU A 246 11.03 9.02 -10.39
CA GLU A 246 11.45 9.98 -9.36
C GLU A 246 10.27 10.53 -8.54
N ASP A 247 9.06 10.53 -9.12
CA ASP A 247 7.84 10.96 -8.42
C ASP A 247 7.34 9.95 -7.38
N VAL A 248 7.78 8.69 -7.49
CA VAL A 248 7.48 7.67 -6.48
C VAL A 248 8.56 7.79 -5.40
N GLY A 249 8.19 8.50 -4.34
CA GLY A 249 9.09 8.75 -3.23
C GLY A 249 9.74 7.47 -2.71
N GLY A 250 10.99 7.23 -3.11
CA GLY A 250 11.82 6.16 -2.60
C GLY A 250 12.19 6.40 -1.13
N ILE A 251 12.95 5.48 -0.55
CA ILE A 251 13.46 5.54 0.84
C ILE A 251 14.14 6.89 1.13
N ILE A 252 14.78 7.49 0.12
CA ILE A 252 15.44 8.81 0.23
C ILE A 252 14.42 9.91 0.53
N ARG A 253 13.25 9.90 -0.16
CA ARG A 253 12.21 10.91 0.05
C ARG A 253 11.48 10.73 1.38
N ILE A 254 11.36 9.47 1.86
CA ILE A 254 10.86 9.19 3.22
C ILE A 254 11.83 9.70 4.26
N ALA A 255 13.14 9.55 4.05
CA ALA A 255 14.17 10.08 4.94
C ALA A 255 14.19 11.62 4.95
N GLU A 256 14.00 12.27 3.79
CA GLU A 256 13.91 13.73 3.68
C GLU A 256 12.64 14.29 4.37
N MET A 257 11.56 13.52 4.43
CA MET A 257 10.32 13.92 5.11
C MET A 257 10.36 13.66 6.63
N SER A 258 11.30 12.83 7.09
CA SER A 258 11.41 12.45 8.51
C SER A 258 12.54 13.18 9.26
N GLY A 259 13.36 13.96 8.57
CA GLY A 259 14.47 14.81 9.11
C GLY A 259 14.15 16.25 9.07
#